data_3cc6f95cfeb33f595e6dc25438cb6eed
#
_entry.id   3cc6f95cfeb33f595e6dc25438cb6eed
#
_cell.length_a   1.000
_cell.length_b   1.000
_cell.length_c   1.000
_cell.angle_alpha   90.00
_cell.angle_beta   90.00
_cell.angle_gamma   90.00
#
_symmetry.space_group_name_H-M   'P 1'
#
loop_
_entity.id
_entity.type
_entity.pdbx_description
1 polymer ?
#
loop_
_entity_poly.entity_id
_entity_poly.type
_entity_poly.pdbx_seq_one_letter_code
_entity_poly.pdbx_strand_id
1 'polypeptide(L)'
;TDPRETIHWDIIRRGSQLGFRTAAVPREWGGPGLDFVTQAVVISELARGDSAIAKTFSQCWKWCHLIADRCTPEQQERFLTPFLADDTFLLGGGITEPNAGSDNRLPPADDPKSGLRLRAERRGDEWILNGGKCYIAHANVGKLLFAYARTDADAGVGQGTSIFAVPAGTAGVRVGKVFDK
;
A
#
# COMPACT_ATOMS: atom_id res chain seq x y z
N THR A 1 8.67 -0.82 23.51
CA THR A 1 9.50 -1.10 22.33
C THR A 1 8.96 -0.25 21.19
N ASP A 2 9.81 0.47 20.46
CA ASP A 2 9.41 1.24 19.29
C ASP A 2 8.88 0.25 18.23
N PRO A 3 7.66 0.43 17.69
CA PRO A 3 7.10 -0.47 16.68
C PRO A 3 7.97 -0.62 15.42
N ARG A 4 8.92 0.29 15.20
CA ARG A 4 9.89 0.24 14.11
C ARG A 4 11.05 -0.73 14.37
N GLU A 5 11.28 -1.10 15.63
CA GLU A 5 12.35 -2.02 16.02
C GLU A 5 12.04 -3.49 15.71
N THR A 6 10.79 -3.82 15.39
CA THR A 6 10.35 -5.17 15.01
C THR A 6 10.68 -5.54 13.56
N ILE A 7 11.24 -4.61 12.77
CA ILE A 7 11.60 -4.86 11.38
C ILE A 7 13.11 -5.10 11.25
N HIS A 8 13.48 -6.16 10.58
CA HIS A 8 14.86 -6.49 10.23
C HIS A 8 15.36 -5.58 9.09
N TRP A 9 15.69 -4.33 9.42
CA TRP A 9 16.10 -3.32 8.45
C TRP A 9 17.36 -3.66 7.66
N ASP A 10 18.26 -4.43 8.24
CA ASP A 10 19.46 -4.97 7.59
C ASP A 10 19.09 -5.89 6.42
N ILE A 11 18.13 -6.81 6.62
CA ILE A 11 17.61 -7.70 5.60
C ILE A 11 16.86 -6.90 4.54
N ILE A 12 16.03 -5.92 4.95
CA ILE A 12 15.28 -5.07 4.00
C ILE A 12 16.23 -4.27 3.11
N ARG A 13 17.26 -3.63 3.68
CA ARG A 13 18.27 -2.91 2.90
C ARG A 13 19.00 -3.84 1.93
N ARG A 14 19.45 -4.99 2.43
CA ARG A 14 20.14 -5.96 1.57
C ARG A 14 19.26 -6.45 0.41
N GLY A 15 17.99 -6.79 0.68
CA GLY A 15 17.04 -7.18 -0.35
C GLY A 15 16.72 -6.05 -1.32
N SER A 16 16.68 -4.79 -0.86
CA SER A 16 16.52 -3.61 -1.72
C SER A 16 17.69 -3.44 -2.67
N GLN A 17 18.92 -3.56 -2.18
CA GLN A 17 20.16 -3.50 -2.98
C GLN A 17 20.24 -4.62 -4.02
N LEU A 18 19.64 -5.78 -3.74
CA LEU A 18 19.50 -6.88 -4.69
C LEU A 18 18.33 -6.70 -5.66
N GLY A 19 17.56 -5.61 -5.55
CA GLY A 19 16.45 -5.28 -6.44
C GLY A 19 15.12 -5.92 -6.07
N PHE A 20 15.02 -6.68 -4.96
CA PHE A 20 13.76 -7.33 -4.59
C PHE A 20 12.65 -6.34 -4.26
N ARG A 21 12.95 -5.23 -3.58
CA ARG A 21 11.93 -4.24 -3.24
C ARG A 21 11.34 -3.56 -4.46
N THR A 22 12.15 -3.29 -5.48
CA THR A 22 11.79 -2.54 -6.68
C THR A 22 11.44 -3.44 -7.88
N ALA A 23 11.33 -4.75 -7.69
CA ALA A 23 11.19 -5.74 -8.74
C ALA A 23 10.01 -5.47 -9.72
N ALA A 24 8.93 -4.86 -9.24
CA ALA A 24 7.76 -4.51 -10.05
C ALA A 24 7.79 -3.09 -10.63
N VAL A 25 8.82 -2.29 -10.35
CA VAL A 25 8.94 -0.95 -10.93
C VAL A 25 9.23 -1.09 -12.43
N PRO A 26 8.47 -0.40 -13.31
CA PRO A 26 8.67 -0.47 -14.75
C PRO A 26 10.07 -0.04 -15.17
N ARG A 27 10.54 -0.59 -16.30
CA ARG A 27 11.90 -0.32 -16.81
C ARG A 27 12.12 1.12 -17.20
N GLU A 28 11.11 1.79 -17.71
CA GLU A 28 11.13 3.22 -18.05
C GLU A 28 11.39 4.12 -16.83
N TRP A 29 11.13 3.61 -15.63
CA TRP A 29 11.45 4.28 -14.36
C TRP A 29 12.76 3.78 -13.73
N GLY A 30 13.52 2.94 -14.42
CA GLY A 30 14.79 2.40 -13.91
C GLY A 30 14.65 1.17 -13.00
N GLY A 31 13.47 0.56 -12.93
CA GLY A 31 13.25 -0.68 -12.22
C GLY A 31 13.54 -1.92 -13.07
N PRO A 32 13.53 -3.13 -12.48
CA PRO A 32 13.70 -4.39 -13.23
C PRO A 32 12.53 -4.73 -14.16
N GLY A 33 11.30 -4.26 -13.84
CA GLY A 33 10.10 -4.51 -14.63
C GLY A 33 9.79 -6.00 -14.75
N LEU A 34 9.88 -6.77 -13.66
CA LEU A 34 9.59 -8.19 -13.69
C LEU A 34 8.10 -8.43 -13.97
N ASP A 35 7.83 -9.36 -14.89
CA ASP A 35 6.46 -9.82 -15.15
C ASP A 35 5.88 -10.61 -13.96
N PHE A 36 4.56 -10.84 -13.97
CA PHE A 36 3.85 -11.50 -12.86
C PHE A 36 4.31 -12.93 -12.60
N VAL A 37 4.70 -13.68 -13.65
CA VAL A 37 5.17 -15.06 -13.50
C VAL A 37 6.52 -15.07 -12.80
N THR A 38 7.44 -14.22 -13.23
CA THR A 38 8.74 -14.03 -12.58
C THR A 38 8.59 -13.56 -11.14
N GLN A 39 7.69 -12.60 -10.88
CA GLN A 39 7.37 -12.17 -9.52
C GLN A 39 6.85 -13.33 -8.66
N ALA A 40 5.98 -14.20 -9.20
CA ALA A 40 5.46 -15.35 -8.48
C ALA A 40 6.57 -16.36 -8.11
N VAL A 41 7.52 -16.61 -9.01
CA VAL A 41 8.67 -17.46 -8.73
C VAL A 41 9.55 -16.84 -7.63
N VAL A 42 9.92 -15.56 -7.79
CA VAL A 42 10.77 -14.86 -6.83
C VAL A 42 10.15 -14.82 -5.44
N ILE A 43 8.84 -14.50 -5.34
CA ILE A 43 8.18 -14.44 -4.03
C ILE A 43 8.06 -15.81 -3.38
N SER A 44 7.87 -16.89 -4.17
CA SER A 44 7.81 -18.24 -3.67
C SER A 44 9.15 -18.68 -3.06
N GLU A 45 10.26 -18.36 -3.74
CA GLU A 45 11.60 -18.68 -3.21
C GLU A 45 11.95 -17.85 -1.98
N LEU A 46 11.63 -16.57 -1.95
CA LEU A 46 11.80 -15.73 -0.77
C LEU A 46 10.99 -16.27 0.42
N ALA A 47 9.74 -16.70 0.19
CA ALA A 47 8.86 -17.22 1.22
C ALA A 47 9.29 -18.57 1.79
N ARG A 48 10.09 -19.35 1.06
CA ARG A 48 10.72 -20.56 1.59
C ARG A 48 11.73 -20.25 2.69
N GLY A 49 12.39 -19.09 2.59
CA GLY A 49 13.29 -18.62 3.64
C GLY A 49 12.53 -17.95 4.79
N ASP A 50 11.74 -16.93 4.45
CA ASP A 50 10.93 -16.18 5.41
C ASP A 50 9.72 -15.53 4.74
N SER A 51 8.53 -15.92 5.15
CA SER A 51 7.27 -15.44 4.55
C SER A 51 6.98 -13.97 4.89
N ALA A 52 7.44 -13.46 6.03
CA ALA A 52 7.25 -12.07 6.41
C ALA A 52 8.13 -11.13 5.57
N ILE A 53 9.38 -11.54 5.32
CA ILE A 53 10.28 -10.81 4.42
C ILE A 53 9.74 -10.83 2.98
N ALA A 54 9.31 -11.99 2.49
CA ALA A 54 8.67 -12.11 1.19
C ALA A 54 7.45 -11.19 1.07
N LYS A 55 6.59 -11.18 2.09
CA LYS A 55 5.42 -10.30 2.18
C LYS A 55 5.81 -8.82 2.14
N THR A 56 6.89 -8.43 2.78
CA THR A 56 7.39 -7.05 2.79
C THR A 56 7.70 -6.57 1.37
N PHE A 57 8.42 -7.37 0.58
CA PHE A 57 8.74 -7.00 -0.79
C PHE A 57 7.51 -7.05 -1.71
N SER A 58 6.72 -8.12 -1.66
CA SER A 58 5.52 -8.25 -2.51
C SER A 58 4.47 -7.17 -2.24
N GLN A 59 4.41 -6.66 -1.03
CA GLN A 59 3.55 -5.53 -0.71
C GLN A 59 3.99 -4.25 -1.46
N CYS A 60 5.29 -4.01 -1.60
CA CYS A 60 5.79 -2.92 -2.42
C CYS A 60 5.43 -3.12 -3.91
N TRP A 61 5.56 -4.34 -4.44
CA TRP A 61 5.22 -4.64 -5.85
C TRP A 61 3.77 -4.33 -6.18
N LYS A 62 2.86 -4.72 -5.30
CA LYS A 62 1.43 -4.41 -5.44
C LYS A 62 1.19 -2.92 -5.65
N TRP A 63 1.85 -2.07 -4.87
CA TRP A 63 1.65 -0.64 -4.96
C TRP A 63 2.43 -0.01 -6.12
N CYS A 64 3.56 -0.59 -6.54
CA CYS A 64 4.24 -0.20 -7.77
C CYS A 64 3.35 -0.40 -8.99
N HIS A 65 2.66 -1.54 -9.11
CA HIS A 65 1.68 -1.76 -10.19
C HIS A 65 0.56 -0.72 -10.15
N LEU A 66 0.01 -0.43 -8.97
CA LEU A 66 -1.03 0.60 -8.86
C LEU A 66 -0.53 1.97 -9.31
N ILE A 67 0.68 2.36 -8.90
CA ILE A 67 1.29 3.63 -9.31
C ILE A 67 1.48 3.65 -10.82
N ALA A 68 2.07 2.60 -11.39
CA ALA A 68 2.35 2.52 -12.83
C ALA A 68 1.07 2.55 -13.68
N ASP A 69 0.01 1.85 -13.24
CA ASP A 69 -1.20 1.67 -14.04
C ASP A 69 -2.24 2.78 -13.86
N ARG A 70 -2.24 3.50 -12.72
CA ARG A 70 -3.36 4.36 -12.32
C ARG A 70 -2.98 5.79 -11.96
N CYS A 71 -1.71 6.08 -11.74
CA CYS A 71 -1.26 7.44 -11.43
C CYS A 71 -0.93 8.23 -12.70
N THR A 72 -1.05 9.56 -12.62
CA THR A 72 -0.56 10.45 -13.70
C THR A 72 0.97 10.41 -13.76
N PRO A 73 1.58 10.83 -14.89
CA PRO A 73 3.05 10.90 -14.99
C PRO A 73 3.70 11.69 -13.85
N GLU A 74 3.11 12.81 -13.45
CA GLU A 74 3.62 13.65 -12.35
C GLU A 74 3.51 12.92 -11.00
N GLN A 75 2.45 12.15 -10.80
CA GLN A 75 2.28 11.33 -9.60
C GLN A 75 3.25 10.14 -9.60
N GLN A 76 3.46 9.51 -10.75
CA GLN A 76 4.44 8.43 -10.90
C GLN A 76 5.83 8.93 -10.53
N GLU A 77 6.28 10.05 -11.08
CA GLU A 77 7.55 10.67 -10.75
C GLU A 77 7.65 10.99 -9.25
N ARG A 78 6.63 11.63 -8.70
CA ARG A 78 6.56 12.00 -7.28
C ARG A 78 6.69 10.81 -6.34
N PHE A 79 6.16 9.64 -6.72
CA PHE A 79 6.13 8.47 -5.84
C PHE A 79 7.26 7.49 -6.12
N LEU A 80 7.62 7.24 -7.39
CA LEU A 80 8.64 6.27 -7.74
C LEU A 80 10.07 6.79 -7.56
N THR A 81 10.33 8.08 -7.81
CA THR A 81 11.67 8.64 -7.64
C THR A 81 12.20 8.47 -6.21
N PRO A 82 11.51 8.92 -5.14
CA PRO A 82 12.00 8.69 -3.79
C PRO A 82 11.96 7.22 -3.38
N PHE A 83 11.01 6.43 -3.90
CA PHE A 83 10.96 5.00 -3.65
C PHE A 83 12.18 4.27 -4.22
N LEU A 84 12.64 4.61 -5.41
CA LEU A 84 13.84 4.02 -6.01
C LEU A 84 15.13 4.45 -5.27
N ALA A 85 15.20 5.70 -4.85
CA ALA A 85 16.42 6.28 -4.26
C ALA A 85 16.71 5.82 -2.82
N ASP A 86 15.73 5.26 -2.10
CA ASP A 86 15.85 4.94 -0.67
C ASP A 86 15.56 3.48 -0.39
N ASP A 87 16.58 2.70 -0.01
CA ASP A 87 16.51 1.27 0.28
C ASP A 87 15.56 0.91 1.44
N THR A 88 15.17 1.89 2.25
CA THR A 88 14.22 1.72 3.36
C THR A 88 12.82 2.24 3.05
N PHE A 89 12.57 2.74 1.84
CA PHE A 89 11.26 3.25 1.47
C PHE A 89 10.30 2.08 1.22
N LEU A 90 9.47 1.78 2.21
CA LEU A 90 8.42 0.79 2.07
C LEU A 90 7.10 1.46 1.66
N LEU A 91 6.39 0.80 0.74
CA LEU A 91 5.02 1.13 0.36
C LEU A 91 4.06 0.28 1.17
N GLY A 92 3.02 0.90 1.70
CA GLY A 92 2.01 0.23 2.48
C GLY A 92 0.61 0.65 2.11
N GLY A 93 -0.36 0.14 2.86
CA GLY A 93 -1.75 0.52 2.68
C GLY A 93 -2.68 -0.68 2.56
N GLY A 94 -3.96 -0.38 2.46
CA GLY A 94 -4.96 -1.43 2.37
C GLY A 94 -6.39 -0.95 2.39
N ILE A 95 -7.26 -1.94 2.28
CA ILE A 95 -8.71 -1.77 2.16
C ILE A 95 -9.43 -2.10 3.49
N THR A 96 -8.91 -3.05 4.26
CA THR A 96 -9.57 -3.66 5.43
C THR A 96 -9.85 -2.66 6.53
N GLU A 97 -11.03 -2.76 7.10
CA GLU A 97 -11.52 -1.96 8.25
C GLU A 97 -12.03 -2.89 9.35
N PRO A 98 -12.23 -2.40 10.60
CA PRO A 98 -12.74 -3.24 11.68
C PRO A 98 -14.08 -3.94 11.36
N ASN A 99 -14.91 -3.31 10.53
CA ASN A 99 -16.23 -3.79 10.16
C ASN A 99 -16.37 -4.12 8.66
N ALA A 100 -15.27 -4.19 7.90
CA ALA A 100 -15.32 -4.47 6.47
C ALA A 100 -14.04 -5.17 6.00
N GLY A 101 -14.20 -6.39 5.52
CA GLY A 101 -13.12 -7.25 5.03
C GLY A 101 -13.42 -7.75 3.62
N SER A 102 -13.69 -9.03 3.45
CA SER A 102 -13.97 -9.66 2.16
C SER A 102 -15.23 -9.14 1.48
N ASP A 103 -16.19 -8.67 2.25
CA ASP A 103 -17.43 -8.02 1.80
C ASP A 103 -17.19 -6.75 0.95
N ASN A 104 -16.01 -6.16 1.02
CA ASN A 104 -15.61 -5.08 0.11
C ASN A 104 -15.50 -5.50 -1.36
N ARG A 105 -15.51 -6.81 -1.63
CA ARG A 105 -15.24 -7.38 -2.95
C ARG A 105 -16.33 -8.34 -3.43
N LEU A 106 -17.31 -8.60 -2.57
CA LEU A 106 -18.39 -9.53 -2.86
C LEU A 106 -19.67 -8.78 -3.26
N PRO A 107 -20.50 -9.34 -4.12
CA PRO A 107 -21.84 -8.80 -4.38
C PRO A 107 -22.71 -8.84 -3.10
N PRO A 108 -23.59 -7.86 -2.91
CA PRO A 108 -23.85 -6.74 -3.80
C PRO A 108 -22.87 -5.58 -3.59
N ALA A 109 -21.86 -5.47 -4.46
CA ALA A 109 -20.93 -4.35 -4.45
C ALA A 109 -21.62 -2.99 -4.72
N ASP A 110 -22.87 -3.04 -5.19
CA ASP A 110 -23.68 -1.87 -5.51
C ASP A 110 -24.49 -1.34 -4.32
N ASP A 111 -24.53 -2.07 -3.18
CA ASP A 111 -25.20 -1.57 -1.98
C ASP A 111 -24.33 -0.47 -1.31
N PRO A 112 -24.85 0.78 -1.23
CA PRO A 112 -24.12 1.88 -0.58
C PRO A 112 -23.82 1.64 0.91
N LYS A 113 -24.55 0.73 1.57
CA LYS A 113 -24.36 0.40 2.99
C LYS A 113 -23.30 -0.65 3.23
N SER A 114 -22.87 -1.37 2.19
CA SER A 114 -21.85 -2.42 2.30
C SER A 114 -20.42 -1.84 2.22
N GLY A 115 -19.47 -2.60 2.74
CA GLY A 115 -18.06 -2.37 2.56
C GLY A 115 -17.45 -1.22 3.36
N LEU A 116 -16.62 -0.42 2.72
CA LEU A 116 -15.76 0.59 3.36
C LEU A 116 -16.54 1.72 4.03
N ARG A 117 -16.07 2.13 5.19
CA ARG A 117 -16.64 3.24 5.98
C ARG A 117 -15.66 4.41 6.18
N LEU A 118 -14.36 4.24 5.90
CA LEU A 118 -13.44 5.37 5.84
C LEU A 118 -13.97 6.33 4.76
N ARG A 119 -14.27 7.56 5.14
CA ARG A 119 -14.81 8.58 4.25
C ARG A 119 -13.74 9.57 3.84
N ALA A 120 -13.83 10.05 2.60
CA ALA A 120 -13.05 11.16 2.09
C ALA A 120 -14.00 12.27 1.64
N GLU A 121 -13.87 13.44 2.26
CA GLU A 121 -14.67 14.62 1.95
C GLU A 121 -13.77 15.69 1.34
N ARG A 122 -14.18 16.24 0.19
CA ARG A 122 -13.45 17.32 -0.44
C ARG A 122 -13.79 18.66 0.24
N ARG A 123 -12.73 19.40 0.61
CA ARG A 123 -12.84 20.77 1.14
C ARG A 123 -11.89 21.67 0.38
N GLY A 124 -12.43 22.40 -0.58
CA GLY A 124 -11.62 23.19 -1.51
C GLY A 124 -10.71 22.27 -2.35
N ASP A 125 -9.42 22.48 -2.24
CA ASP A 125 -8.39 21.69 -2.94
C ASP A 125 -7.85 20.52 -2.11
N GLU A 126 -8.35 20.32 -0.90
CA GLU A 126 -7.92 19.27 0.01
C GLU A 126 -8.98 18.16 0.16
N TRP A 127 -8.53 16.99 0.59
CA TRP A 127 -9.38 15.89 0.98
C TRP A 127 -9.18 15.58 2.46
N ILE A 128 -10.28 15.53 3.20
CA ILE A 128 -10.27 15.14 4.61
C ILE A 128 -10.71 13.68 4.72
N LEU A 129 -9.82 12.83 5.22
CA LEU A 129 -10.09 11.41 5.45
C LEU A 129 -10.47 11.18 6.90
N ASN A 130 -11.66 10.57 7.13
CA ASN A 130 -12.17 10.24 8.46
C ASN A 130 -12.51 8.76 8.56
N GLY A 131 -11.91 8.06 9.52
CA GLY A 131 -12.12 6.64 9.77
C GLY A 131 -10.83 5.92 10.09
N GLY A 132 -10.85 4.58 10.05
CA GLY A 132 -9.71 3.77 10.39
C GLY A 132 -9.59 2.52 9.52
N LYS A 133 -8.37 2.07 9.35
CA LYS A 133 -8.00 0.82 8.69
C LYS A 133 -7.38 -0.13 9.70
N CYS A 134 -7.48 -1.44 9.47
CA CYS A 134 -6.82 -2.44 10.29
C CYS A 134 -6.12 -3.50 9.44
N TYR A 135 -5.18 -4.23 10.05
CA TYR A 135 -4.36 -5.26 9.38
C TYR A 135 -3.62 -4.73 8.14
N ILE A 136 -3.12 -3.51 8.24
CA ILE A 136 -2.47 -2.81 7.15
C ILE A 136 -0.97 -3.07 7.19
N ALA A 137 -0.46 -3.73 6.17
CA ALA A 137 0.97 -3.96 6.03
C ALA A 137 1.72 -2.63 5.89
N HIS A 138 2.83 -2.52 6.61
CA HIS A 138 3.71 -1.35 6.66
C HIS A 138 3.06 -0.07 7.19
N ALA A 139 1.93 -0.13 7.90
CA ALA A 139 1.26 1.07 8.41
C ALA A 139 2.14 1.89 9.37
N ASN A 140 3.05 1.23 10.10
CA ASN A 140 3.94 1.84 11.08
C ASN A 140 5.30 2.29 10.52
N VAL A 141 5.69 1.80 9.35
CA VAL A 141 7.04 2.01 8.79
C VAL A 141 7.06 2.44 7.33
N GLY A 142 5.95 2.28 6.63
CA GLY A 142 5.82 2.71 5.23
C GLY A 142 5.94 4.23 5.10
N LYS A 143 6.68 4.70 4.12
CA LYS A 143 6.83 6.14 3.84
C LYS A 143 5.71 6.69 2.97
N LEU A 144 5.00 5.83 2.26
CA LEU A 144 3.80 6.15 1.51
C LEU A 144 2.76 5.04 1.72
N LEU A 145 1.57 5.42 2.15
CA LEU A 145 0.45 4.52 2.39
C LEU A 145 -0.69 4.79 1.40
N PHE A 146 -1.32 3.74 0.90
CA PHE A 146 -2.48 3.84 0.04
C PHE A 146 -3.74 3.43 0.81
N ALA A 147 -4.68 4.35 0.94
CA ALA A 147 -5.92 4.15 1.66
C ALA A 147 -7.12 4.20 0.71
N TYR A 148 -7.92 3.15 0.70
CA TYR A 148 -9.22 3.15 0.03
C TYR A 148 -10.24 3.87 0.91
N ALA A 149 -10.90 4.89 0.38
CA ALA A 149 -11.89 5.67 1.09
C ALA A 149 -13.14 5.95 0.22
N ARG A 150 -14.29 6.03 0.87
CA ARG A 150 -15.56 6.40 0.23
C ARG A 150 -15.54 7.88 -0.12
N THR A 151 -15.66 8.18 -1.39
CA THR A 151 -15.81 9.53 -1.94
C THR A 151 -17.24 9.84 -2.35
N ASP A 152 -18.05 8.80 -2.56
CA ASP A 152 -19.48 8.89 -2.80
C ASP A 152 -20.20 7.92 -1.86
N ALA A 153 -21.04 8.44 -0.97
CA ALA A 153 -21.75 7.67 0.04
C ALA A 153 -22.99 6.95 -0.54
N ASP A 154 -23.52 7.42 -1.65
CA ASP A 154 -24.74 6.92 -2.27
C ASP A 154 -24.46 5.86 -3.35
N ALA A 155 -23.21 5.76 -3.80
CA ALA A 155 -22.77 4.73 -4.73
C ALA A 155 -22.26 3.48 -4.01
N GLY A 156 -22.26 2.34 -4.70
CA GLY A 156 -21.65 1.10 -4.23
C GLY A 156 -20.12 1.18 -4.08
N VAL A 157 -19.50 0.18 -3.46
CA VAL A 157 -18.04 0.19 -3.17
C VAL A 157 -17.21 0.39 -4.44
N GLY A 158 -17.60 -0.25 -5.55
CA GLY A 158 -16.83 -0.20 -6.80
C GLY A 158 -16.80 1.17 -7.45
N GLN A 159 -17.89 1.92 -7.35
CA GLN A 159 -18.04 3.23 -7.98
C GLN A 159 -17.81 4.39 -7.00
N GLY A 160 -18.14 4.17 -5.72
CA GLY A 160 -18.06 5.19 -4.67
C GLY A 160 -16.74 5.24 -3.91
N THR A 161 -15.68 4.55 -4.35
CA THR A 161 -14.40 4.47 -3.63
C THR A 161 -13.25 5.00 -4.46
N SER A 162 -12.41 5.82 -3.85
CA SER A 162 -11.14 6.29 -4.40
C SER A 162 -9.96 5.80 -3.56
N ILE A 163 -8.76 5.81 -4.15
CA ILE A 163 -7.52 5.46 -3.46
C ILE A 163 -6.72 6.74 -3.24
N PHE A 164 -6.34 6.97 -1.99
CA PHE A 164 -5.55 8.13 -1.58
C PHE A 164 -4.13 7.69 -1.25
N ALA A 165 -3.15 8.37 -1.85
CA ALA A 165 -1.75 8.27 -1.46
C ALA A 165 -1.50 9.19 -0.26
N VAL A 166 -1.14 8.62 0.87
CA VAL A 166 -0.96 9.30 2.15
C VAL A 166 0.50 9.18 2.58
N PRO A 167 1.30 10.25 2.48
CA PRO A 167 2.69 10.25 2.95
C PRO A 167 2.78 10.01 4.46
N ALA A 168 3.86 9.35 4.89
CA ALA A 168 4.16 9.25 6.31
C ALA A 168 4.29 10.64 6.94
N GLY A 169 3.78 10.79 8.15
CA GLY A 169 3.77 12.08 8.85
C GLY A 169 2.65 13.03 8.46
N THR A 170 1.73 12.62 7.57
CA THR A 170 0.52 13.41 7.29
C THR A 170 -0.24 13.70 8.57
N ALA A 171 -0.57 14.97 8.79
CA ALA A 171 -1.27 15.43 10.00
C ALA A 171 -2.58 14.65 10.21
N GLY A 172 -2.84 14.24 11.46
CA GLY A 172 -4.04 13.46 11.83
C GLY A 172 -3.90 11.96 11.62
N VAL A 173 -2.89 11.45 10.92
CA VAL A 173 -2.63 10.03 10.80
C VAL A 173 -2.02 9.49 12.10
N ARG A 174 -2.63 8.43 12.65
CA ARG A 174 -2.15 7.74 13.85
C ARG A 174 -2.04 6.26 13.59
N VAL A 175 -0.92 5.68 13.99
CA VAL A 175 -0.74 4.24 14.02
C VAL A 175 -1.25 3.72 15.37
N GLY A 176 -2.16 2.77 15.31
CA GLY A 176 -2.71 2.11 16.49
C GLY A 176 -1.84 0.92 16.92
N LYS A 177 -2.51 -0.21 17.25
CA LYS A 177 -1.83 -1.43 17.65
C LYS A 177 -1.03 -2.00 16.49
N VAL A 178 0.25 -2.28 16.72
CA VAL A 178 1.08 -3.09 15.83
C VAL A 178 0.93 -4.55 16.26
N PHE A 179 0.66 -5.43 15.29
CA PHE A 179 0.54 -6.86 15.55
C PHE A 179 1.90 -7.51 15.30
N ASP A 180 2.32 -8.30 16.25
CA ASP A 180 3.45 -9.22 16.09
C ASP A 180 2.96 -10.45 15.32
N LYS A 181 3.65 -10.75 14.20
CA LYS A 181 3.29 -11.85 13.30
C LYS A 181 4.54 -12.58 12.86
#